data_ad974c1cf4119cfbb51834997cf03e50
#
_entry.id   ad974c1cf4119cfbb51834997cf03e50
#
_cell.length_a   1.000
_cell.length_b   1.000
_cell.length_c   1.000
_cell.angle_alpha   90.00
_cell.angle_beta   90.00
_cell.angle_gamma   90.00
#
_symmetry.space_group_name_H-M   'P 1'
#
loop_
_entity.id
_entity.type
_entity.pdbx_description
1 polymer ?
#
loop_
_entity_poly.entity_id
_entity_poly.type
_entity_poly.pdbx_seq_one_letter_code
_entity_poly.pdbx_strand_id
1 'polypeptide(L)'
;MSTAPDFKQLAAAHNIELDKDASMLRVSGSDAEYFAATARDVQGSYWMLRAPRRGDVQAQARNEKRVLDFVRGKVPVVIPDWQIYSDKLIAYRVLPGIPAAEVDPLLGELIWRLPQASLPQTLPESLARILAKLHAIDVSAAAAAGIPIVTAEEARKRMRQRMDECNTLAAVPEKMWGLWQKWIDDDSFWPEHVSLINGDIYHPHIFVDADYKVVALDDWSNAEVTDPAADFTLYFAAAGREALEDLIRRYEFAGGMTWPRMSDQAEMYSWASPVKFAAYAMRTGDLSHLMNVKNMVHRYASMLEDSGYE
;
A
#
# COMPACT_ATOMS: atom_id res chain seq x y z
N MET A 1 -19.81 -5.66 15.96
CA MET A 1 -19.40 -5.46 14.55
C MET A 1 -20.36 -4.45 13.93
N SER A 2 -19.87 -3.35 13.36
CA SER A 2 -20.71 -2.40 12.62
C SER A 2 -21.23 -3.10 11.36
N THR A 3 -22.52 -2.93 11.06
CA THR A 3 -23.13 -3.43 9.83
C THR A 3 -22.79 -2.53 8.66
N ALA A 4 -22.63 -3.12 7.47
CA ALA A 4 -22.39 -2.34 6.26
C ALA A 4 -23.54 -1.34 6.05
N PRO A 5 -23.24 -0.09 5.63
CA PRO A 5 -24.25 0.91 5.40
C PRO A 5 -25.06 0.60 4.13
N ASP A 6 -26.24 1.20 4.04
CA ASP A 6 -26.99 1.22 2.78
C ASP A 6 -26.32 2.18 1.78
N PHE A 7 -25.48 1.62 0.91
CA PHE A 7 -24.78 2.40 -0.11
C PHE A 7 -25.69 3.10 -1.11
N LYS A 8 -26.90 2.58 -1.36
CA LYS A 8 -27.87 3.27 -2.25
C LYS A 8 -28.36 4.54 -1.60
N GLN A 9 -28.69 4.49 -0.30
CA GLN A 9 -29.10 5.67 0.45
C GLN A 9 -27.97 6.69 0.59
N LEU A 10 -26.74 6.23 0.88
CA LEU A 10 -25.56 7.11 0.97
C LEU A 10 -25.26 7.79 -0.36
N ALA A 11 -25.26 7.06 -1.47
CA ALA A 11 -25.02 7.60 -2.81
C ALA A 11 -26.08 8.64 -3.18
N ALA A 12 -27.36 8.34 -2.94
CA ALA A 12 -28.48 9.26 -3.22
C ALA A 12 -28.37 10.56 -2.41
N ALA A 13 -27.92 10.49 -1.14
CA ALA A 13 -27.70 11.68 -0.31
C ALA A 13 -26.60 12.62 -0.86
N HIS A 14 -25.76 12.12 -1.80
CA HIS A 14 -24.69 12.86 -2.47
C HIS A 14 -24.97 13.05 -3.98
N ASN A 15 -26.23 12.94 -4.41
CA ASN A 15 -26.69 13.11 -5.80
C ASN A 15 -26.08 12.07 -6.78
N ILE A 16 -25.72 10.89 -6.30
CA ILE A 16 -25.38 9.75 -7.16
C ILE A 16 -26.60 8.82 -7.18
N GLU A 17 -27.28 8.77 -8.32
CA GLU A 17 -28.40 7.84 -8.54
C GLU A 17 -27.86 6.51 -9.07
N LEU A 18 -27.82 5.49 -8.19
CA LEU A 18 -27.35 4.16 -8.54
C LEU A 18 -28.43 3.38 -9.31
N ASP A 19 -27.98 2.47 -10.19
CA ASP A 19 -28.85 1.56 -10.92
C ASP A 19 -29.77 0.79 -9.96
N LYS A 20 -31.00 0.57 -10.36
CA LYS A 20 -31.98 -0.19 -9.56
C LYS A 20 -31.66 -1.68 -9.50
N ASP A 21 -30.93 -2.18 -10.48
CA ASP A 21 -30.48 -3.58 -10.49
C ASP A 21 -29.49 -3.83 -9.35
N ALA A 22 -29.91 -4.64 -8.38
CA ALA A 22 -29.10 -5.00 -7.23
C ALA A 22 -27.80 -5.75 -7.60
N SER A 23 -27.75 -6.42 -8.76
CA SER A 23 -26.58 -7.12 -9.26
C SER A 23 -25.42 -6.15 -9.65
N MET A 24 -25.75 -4.88 -9.86
CA MET A 24 -24.78 -3.82 -10.19
C MET A 24 -24.12 -3.18 -8.93
N LEU A 25 -24.50 -3.60 -7.74
CA LEU A 25 -23.88 -3.21 -6.48
C LEU A 25 -23.12 -4.41 -5.89
N ARG A 26 -21.80 -4.33 -5.88
CA ARG A 26 -20.93 -5.35 -5.27
C ARG A 26 -20.28 -4.77 -4.02
N VAL A 27 -20.65 -5.30 -2.85
CA VAL A 27 -20.03 -4.91 -1.59
C VAL A 27 -18.79 -5.77 -1.37
N SER A 28 -17.63 -5.13 -1.28
CA SER A 28 -16.38 -5.77 -0.89
C SER A 28 -16.21 -5.65 0.62
N GLY A 29 -16.09 -6.79 1.30
CA GLY A 29 -16.18 -6.84 2.76
C GLY A 29 -14.87 -6.79 3.54
N SER A 30 -13.73 -6.61 2.92
CA SER A 30 -12.45 -6.98 3.53
C SER A 30 -11.53 -5.83 3.95
N ASP A 31 -11.83 -4.58 3.65
CA ASP A 31 -11.04 -3.47 4.15
C ASP A 31 -11.36 -3.25 5.65
N ALA A 32 -10.31 -3.24 6.47
CA ALA A 32 -10.45 -3.05 7.91
C ALA A 32 -10.89 -1.62 8.29
N GLU A 33 -10.70 -0.66 7.41
CA GLU A 33 -10.94 0.76 7.62
C GLU A 33 -12.25 1.24 7.00
N TYR A 34 -12.63 0.65 5.86
CA TYR A 34 -13.82 1.03 5.11
C TYR A 34 -14.74 -0.15 4.83
N PHE A 35 -16.04 0.13 4.75
CA PHE A 35 -16.94 -0.64 3.92
C PHE A 35 -16.78 -0.14 2.48
N ALA A 36 -16.51 -1.02 1.54
CA ALA A 36 -16.33 -0.64 0.15
C ALA A 36 -17.34 -1.34 -0.76
N ALA A 37 -17.79 -0.64 -1.78
CA ALA A 37 -18.67 -1.20 -2.80
C ALA A 37 -18.36 -0.61 -4.17
N THR A 38 -18.46 -1.41 -5.23
CA THR A 38 -18.55 -0.93 -6.59
C THR A 38 -20.00 -0.92 -7.04
N ALA A 39 -20.45 0.15 -7.68
CA ALA A 39 -21.82 0.30 -8.14
C ALA A 39 -21.86 1.03 -9.48
N ARG A 40 -22.86 0.69 -10.32
CA ARG A 40 -23.16 1.43 -11.54
C ARG A 40 -24.22 2.48 -11.28
N ASP A 41 -24.03 3.69 -11.82
CA ASP A 41 -25.07 4.73 -11.80
C ASP A 41 -26.04 4.56 -12.96
N VAL A 42 -27.14 5.33 -12.94
CA VAL A 42 -28.17 5.30 -14.00
C VAL A 42 -27.68 5.77 -15.37
N GLN A 43 -26.52 6.46 -15.42
CA GLN A 43 -25.84 6.86 -16.66
C GLN A 43 -24.89 5.77 -17.19
N GLY A 44 -24.77 4.64 -16.49
CA GLY A 44 -23.93 3.53 -16.88
C GLY A 44 -22.48 3.61 -16.43
N SER A 45 -22.10 4.60 -15.64
CA SER A 45 -20.75 4.76 -15.10
C SER A 45 -20.55 4.01 -13.79
N TYR A 46 -19.36 3.47 -13.58
CA TYR A 46 -19.03 2.73 -12.36
C TYR A 46 -18.35 3.61 -11.32
N TRP A 47 -18.78 3.45 -10.08
CA TRP A 47 -18.28 4.13 -8.91
C TRP A 47 -17.65 3.17 -7.92
N MET A 48 -16.54 3.59 -7.31
CA MET A 48 -16.06 3.07 -6.04
C MET A 48 -16.66 3.90 -4.93
N LEU A 49 -17.31 3.25 -3.97
CA LEU A 49 -17.95 3.85 -2.79
C LEU A 49 -17.25 3.31 -1.56
N ARG A 50 -16.71 4.19 -0.70
CA ARG A 50 -16.04 3.84 0.55
C ARG A 50 -16.72 4.56 1.72
N ALA A 51 -17.18 3.80 2.71
CA ALA A 51 -17.78 4.35 3.92
C ALA A 51 -16.92 4.00 5.14
N PRO A 52 -16.43 4.95 5.94
CA PRO A 52 -15.56 4.68 7.07
C PRO A 52 -16.23 3.76 8.10
N ARG A 53 -15.50 2.78 8.62
CA ARG A 53 -15.96 1.89 9.68
C ARG A 53 -15.83 2.50 11.07
N ARG A 54 -14.91 3.45 11.22
CA ARG A 54 -14.55 4.10 12.50
C ARG A 54 -14.20 5.56 12.27
N GLY A 55 -14.37 6.36 13.31
CA GLY A 55 -14.07 7.81 13.23
C GLY A 55 -12.57 8.16 13.09
N ASP A 56 -11.67 7.28 13.54
CA ASP A 56 -10.22 7.48 13.44
C ASP A 56 -9.70 7.41 11.99
N VAL A 57 -10.40 6.69 11.11
CA VAL A 57 -10.08 6.57 9.68
C VAL A 57 -10.12 7.92 8.95
N GLN A 58 -10.89 8.87 9.44
CA GLN A 58 -11.02 10.20 8.81
C GLN A 58 -9.70 11.00 8.80
N ALA A 59 -8.81 10.79 9.79
CA ALA A 59 -7.52 11.48 9.81
C ALA A 59 -6.63 10.97 8.67
N GLN A 60 -6.63 9.67 8.41
CA GLN A 60 -5.91 9.03 7.32
C GLN A 60 -6.53 9.44 5.97
N ALA A 61 -7.85 9.43 5.86
CA ALA A 61 -8.57 9.89 4.66
C ALA A 61 -8.25 11.36 4.31
N ARG A 62 -8.09 12.24 5.29
CA ARG A 62 -7.66 13.63 5.04
C ARG A 62 -6.25 13.70 4.45
N ASN A 63 -5.33 12.86 4.92
CA ASN A 63 -3.98 12.79 4.36
C ASN A 63 -4.02 12.23 2.93
N GLU A 64 -4.71 11.10 2.74
CA GLU A 64 -4.88 10.48 1.40
C GLU A 64 -5.46 11.49 0.40
N LYS A 65 -6.54 12.19 0.75
CA LYS A 65 -7.15 13.23 -0.10
C LYS A 65 -6.16 14.32 -0.48
N ARG A 66 -5.37 14.81 0.49
CA ARG A 66 -4.34 15.83 0.27
C ARG A 66 -3.27 15.35 -0.70
N VAL A 67 -2.79 14.12 -0.53
CA VAL A 67 -1.79 13.51 -1.42
C VAL A 67 -2.35 13.34 -2.82
N LEU A 68 -3.56 12.79 -2.96
CA LEU A 68 -4.21 12.62 -4.26
C LEU A 68 -4.38 13.95 -5.00
N ASP A 69 -4.83 15.00 -4.32
CA ASP A 69 -4.97 16.33 -4.92
C ASP A 69 -3.62 16.93 -5.34
N PHE A 70 -2.57 16.68 -4.56
CA PHE A 70 -1.23 17.19 -4.85
C PHE A 70 -0.56 16.41 -6.00
N VAL A 71 -0.69 15.08 -6.04
CA VAL A 71 0.00 14.21 -7.01
C VAL A 71 -0.71 14.22 -8.37
N ARG A 72 -1.99 14.57 -8.42
CA ARG A 72 -2.78 14.60 -9.65
C ARG A 72 -2.09 15.41 -10.75
N GLY A 73 -1.89 14.74 -11.91
CA GLY A 73 -1.21 15.33 -13.07
C GLY A 73 0.32 15.45 -12.97
N LYS A 74 0.92 15.03 -11.84
CA LYS A 74 2.39 15.02 -11.69
C LYS A 74 3.01 13.65 -11.99
N VAL A 75 2.21 12.58 -11.95
CA VAL A 75 2.64 11.22 -12.29
C VAL A 75 1.93 10.73 -13.54
N PRO A 76 2.58 9.90 -14.39
CA PRO A 76 2.01 9.44 -15.67
C PRO A 76 1.13 8.19 -15.48
N VAL A 77 0.22 8.23 -14.50
CA VAL A 77 -0.68 7.13 -14.15
C VAL A 77 -1.98 7.70 -13.60
N VAL A 78 -3.10 7.01 -13.79
CA VAL A 78 -4.38 7.39 -13.20
C VAL A 78 -4.36 7.06 -11.71
N ILE A 79 -4.89 7.96 -10.90
CA ILE A 79 -5.05 7.82 -9.46
C ILE A 79 -6.50 8.13 -9.07
N PRO A 80 -6.99 7.69 -7.89
CA PRO A 80 -8.35 8.00 -7.44
C PRO A 80 -8.64 9.50 -7.46
N ASP A 81 -9.75 9.86 -8.10
CA ASP A 81 -10.28 11.23 -8.11
C ASP A 81 -11.54 11.29 -7.24
N TRP A 82 -11.37 11.63 -5.97
CA TRP A 82 -12.49 11.68 -5.03
C TRP A 82 -13.44 12.83 -5.36
N GLN A 83 -14.49 12.52 -6.09
CA GLN A 83 -15.53 13.48 -6.49
C GLN A 83 -16.48 13.77 -5.30
N ILE A 84 -16.65 12.81 -4.41
CA ILE A 84 -17.34 12.96 -3.13
C ILE A 84 -16.34 12.68 -2.02
N TYR A 85 -16.23 13.61 -1.09
CA TYR A 85 -15.46 13.44 0.14
C TYR A 85 -16.24 14.03 1.31
N SER A 86 -16.78 13.15 2.15
CA SER A 86 -17.51 13.50 3.35
C SER A 86 -17.17 12.54 4.49
N ASP A 87 -17.63 12.84 5.70
CA ASP A 87 -17.45 11.98 6.87
C ASP A 87 -18.13 10.61 6.73
N LYS A 88 -19.07 10.46 5.79
CA LYS A 88 -19.87 9.25 5.62
C LYS A 88 -19.58 8.50 4.34
N LEU A 89 -19.09 9.19 3.30
CA LEU A 89 -18.88 8.63 1.97
C LEU A 89 -17.71 9.29 1.27
N ILE A 90 -16.82 8.45 0.76
CA ILE A 90 -15.86 8.78 -0.28
C ILE A 90 -16.34 8.08 -1.56
N ALA A 91 -16.43 8.83 -2.67
CA ALA A 91 -16.84 8.25 -3.93
C ALA A 91 -16.00 8.79 -5.10
N TYR A 92 -15.57 7.88 -5.97
CA TYR A 92 -14.80 8.18 -7.17
C TYR A 92 -15.10 7.18 -8.28
N ARG A 93 -14.74 7.53 -9.52
CA ARG A 93 -14.90 6.62 -10.66
C ARG A 93 -13.94 5.45 -10.53
N VAL A 94 -14.44 4.24 -10.80
CA VAL A 94 -13.60 3.04 -10.81
C VAL A 94 -12.40 3.26 -11.72
N LEU A 95 -11.23 2.86 -11.25
CA LEU A 95 -9.98 3.02 -11.98
C LEU A 95 -9.97 2.17 -13.27
N PRO A 96 -9.31 2.64 -14.34
CA PRO A 96 -9.18 1.88 -15.58
C PRO A 96 -8.28 0.65 -15.40
N GLY A 97 -8.48 -0.36 -16.24
CA GLY A 97 -7.71 -1.60 -16.22
C GLY A 97 -8.28 -2.64 -15.27
N ILE A 98 -7.48 -3.65 -14.97
CA ILE A 98 -7.76 -4.69 -13.97
C ILE A 98 -6.63 -4.73 -12.95
N PRO A 99 -6.90 -5.06 -11.68
CA PRO A 99 -5.83 -5.23 -10.70
C PRO A 99 -4.90 -6.37 -11.12
N ALA A 100 -3.60 -6.22 -10.92
CA ALA A 100 -2.59 -7.22 -11.25
C ALA A 100 -2.77 -8.54 -10.46
N ALA A 101 -3.34 -8.43 -9.27
CA ALA A 101 -3.80 -9.55 -8.45
C ALA A 101 -5.04 -9.14 -7.62
N GLU A 102 -5.73 -10.13 -7.07
CA GLU A 102 -6.77 -9.94 -6.06
C GLU A 102 -6.38 -10.72 -4.80
N VAL A 103 -6.89 -10.32 -3.65
CA VAL A 103 -6.68 -11.10 -2.41
C VAL A 103 -7.85 -12.07 -2.25
N ASP A 104 -7.54 -13.35 -2.08
CA ASP A 104 -8.55 -14.35 -1.73
C ASP A 104 -9.14 -14.00 -0.35
N PRO A 105 -10.45 -13.78 -0.23
CA PRO A 105 -11.05 -13.34 1.03
C PRO A 105 -11.05 -14.40 2.13
N LEU A 106 -10.81 -15.68 1.78
CA LEU A 106 -10.79 -16.79 2.73
C LEU A 106 -9.36 -17.14 3.16
N LEU A 107 -8.43 -17.18 2.20
CA LEU A 107 -7.06 -17.63 2.41
C LEU A 107 -6.10 -16.48 2.65
N GLY A 108 -6.44 -15.26 2.22
CA GLY A 108 -5.56 -14.10 2.24
C GLY A 108 -4.40 -14.19 1.23
N GLU A 109 -4.46 -15.15 0.31
CA GLU A 109 -3.46 -15.36 -0.73
C GLU A 109 -3.75 -14.51 -1.97
N LEU A 110 -2.71 -14.26 -2.79
CA LEU A 110 -2.88 -13.55 -4.04
C LEU A 110 -3.43 -14.45 -5.14
N ILE A 111 -4.55 -14.04 -5.72
CA ILE A 111 -5.09 -14.59 -6.97
C ILE A 111 -4.56 -13.71 -8.10
N TRP A 112 -3.53 -14.18 -8.78
CA TRP A 112 -2.89 -13.44 -9.86
C TRP A 112 -3.78 -13.32 -11.09
N ARG A 113 -3.85 -12.12 -11.65
CA ARG A 113 -4.49 -11.82 -12.93
C ARG A 113 -3.47 -11.73 -14.08
N LEU A 114 -2.18 -11.90 -13.74
CA LEU A 114 -1.05 -11.90 -14.67
C LEU A 114 -0.56 -13.32 -14.92
N PRO A 115 0.09 -13.59 -16.08
CA PRO A 115 0.78 -14.85 -16.33
C PRO A 115 1.93 -15.06 -15.34
N GLN A 116 1.78 -16.01 -14.41
CA GLN A 116 2.80 -16.28 -13.38
C GLN A 116 4.06 -16.93 -13.91
N ALA A 117 3.95 -17.73 -14.98
CA ALA A 117 5.10 -18.44 -15.55
C ALA A 117 6.16 -17.49 -16.17
N SER A 118 5.77 -16.28 -16.54
CA SER A 118 6.65 -15.23 -17.04
C SER A 118 5.93 -13.90 -16.85
N LEU A 119 6.32 -13.14 -15.84
CA LEU A 119 5.75 -11.80 -15.63
C LEU A 119 6.03 -10.93 -16.86
N PRO A 120 5.00 -10.30 -17.43
CA PRO A 120 5.18 -9.43 -18.60
C PRO A 120 6.13 -8.29 -18.31
N GLN A 121 7.13 -8.07 -19.17
CA GLN A 121 8.16 -7.04 -18.98
C GLN A 121 7.60 -5.61 -18.99
N THR A 122 6.43 -5.41 -19.57
CA THR A 122 5.70 -4.12 -19.60
C THR A 122 5.28 -3.65 -18.22
N LEU A 123 5.00 -4.59 -17.28
CA LEU A 123 4.64 -4.24 -15.91
C LEU A 123 5.79 -3.58 -15.15
N PRO A 124 6.96 -4.23 -14.93
CA PRO A 124 8.06 -3.59 -14.20
C PRO A 124 8.60 -2.36 -14.93
N GLU A 125 8.60 -2.34 -16.27
CA GLU A 125 9.03 -1.19 -17.04
C GLU A 125 8.15 0.05 -16.82
N SER A 126 6.83 -0.12 -16.87
CA SER A 126 5.88 0.98 -16.64
C SER A 126 5.85 1.41 -15.18
N LEU A 127 5.89 0.45 -14.24
CA LEU A 127 5.92 0.74 -12.80
C LEU A 127 7.18 1.53 -12.42
N ALA A 128 8.35 1.11 -12.89
CA ALA A 128 9.62 1.81 -12.66
C ALA A 128 9.58 3.28 -13.09
N ARG A 129 9.02 3.56 -14.28
CA ARG A 129 8.85 4.94 -14.76
C ARG A 129 7.91 5.77 -13.90
N ILE A 130 6.82 5.16 -13.43
CA ILE A 130 5.85 5.81 -12.54
C ILE A 130 6.52 6.16 -11.21
N LEU A 131 7.20 5.19 -10.58
CA LEU A 131 7.90 5.39 -9.31
C LEU A 131 9.02 6.43 -9.45
N ALA A 132 9.81 6.41 -10.53
CA ALA A 132 10.83 7.43 -10.77
C ALA A 132 10.24 8.84 -10.86
N LYS A 133 9.07 9.01 -11.48
CA LYS A 133 8.36 10.31 -11.54
C LYS A 133 7.74 10.71 -10.20
N LEU A 134 7.19 9.76 -9.45
CA LEU A 134 6.64 10.01 -8.12
C LEU A 134 7.75 10.46 -7.15
N HIS A 135 8.85 9.71 -7.11
CA HIS A 135 9.97 9.99 -6.21
C HIS A 135 10.78 11.23 -6.59
N ALA A 136 10.66 11.69 -7.83
CA ALA A 136 11.28 12.96 -8.30
C ALA A 136 10.44 14.20 -7.96
N ILE A 137 9.26 14.06 -7.36
CA ILE A 137 8.46 15.20 -6.92
C ILE A 137 9.21 15.99 -5.85
N ASP A 138 9.23 17.31 -6.00
CA ASP A 138 9.94 18.21 -5.08
C ASP A 138 9.38 18.09 -3.64
N VAL A 139 10.26 17.72 -2.71
CA VAL A 139 9.95 17.52 -1.28
C VAL A 139 9.43 18.80 -0.64
N SER A 140 9.99 19.97 -1.01
CA SER A 140 9.55 21.25 -0.46
C SER A 140 8.14 21.60 -0.91
N ALA A 141 7.79 21.26 -2.17
CA ALA A 141 6.42 21.43 -2.67
C ALA A 141 5.44 20.47 -1.97
N ALA A 142 5.85 19.22 -1.69
CA ALA A 142 5.06 18.28 -0.92
C ALA A 142 4.82 18.78 0.53
N ALA A 143 5.87 19.31 1.16
CA ALA A 143 5.78 19.96 2.49
C ALA A 143 4.81 21.14 2.49
N ALA A 144 4.91 22.01 1.49
CA ALA A 144 4.02 23.18 1.34
C ALA A 144 2.56 22.76 1.14
N ALA A 145 2.31 21.59 0.53
CA ALA A 145 0.99 21.00 0.42
C ALA A 145 0.52 20.33 1.73
N GLY A 146 1.34 20.31 2.78
CA GLY A 146 1.04 19.72 4.08
C GLY A 146 1.12 18.19 4.12
N ILE A 147 1.86 17.59 3.17
CA ILE A 147 2.14 16.14 3.20
C ILE A 147 3.19 15.88 4.29
N PRO A 148 3.00 14.85 5.13
CA PRO A 148 3.95 14.51 6.17
C PRO A 148 5.34 14.24 5.60
N ILE A 149 6.38 14.78 6.27
CA ILE A 149 7.77 14.48 5.96
C ILE A 149 8.33 13.69 7.13
N VAL A 150 8.96 12.57 6.82
CA VAL A 150 9.64 11.69 7.77
C VAL A 150 11.05 11.47 7.21
N THR A 151 12.03 12.10 7.80
CA THR A 151 13.43 11.92 7.40
C THR A 151 13.86 10.46 7.55
N ALA A 152 14.95 10.04 6.91
CA ALA A 152 15.47 8.67 7.03
C ALA A 152 15.77 8.32 8.50
N GLU A 153 16.31 9.27 9.28
CA GLU A 153 16.56 9.10 10.72
C GLU A 153 15.26 8.90 11.51
N GLU A 154 14.23 9.70 11.22
CA GLU A 154 12.93 9.57 11.87
C GLU A 154 12.23 8.26 11.45
N ALA A 155 12.35 7.83 10.19
CA ALA A 155 11.84 6.56 9.72
C ALA A 155 12.50 5.39 10.46
N ARG A 156 13.83 5.42 10.58
CA ARG A 156 14.63 4.46 11.35
C ARG A 156 14.21 4.42 12.83
N LYS A 157 14.08 5.58 13.47
CA LYS A 157 13.64 5.69 14.87
C LYS A 157 12.22 5.16 15.05
N ARG A 158 11.29 5.51 14.13
CA ARG A 158 9.92 5.02 14.12
C ARG A 158 9.88 3.50 13.95
N MET A 159 10.73 2.94 13.09
CA MET A 159 10.83 1.49 12.87
C MET A 159 11.33 0.79 14.14
N ARG A 160 12.38 1.30 14.78
CA ARG A 160 12.90 0.75 16.05
C ARG A 160 11.83 0.70 17.13
N GLN A 161 11.13 1.80 17.36
CA GLN A 161 10.03 1.85 18.32
C GLN A 161 8.94 0.81 18.02
N ARG A 162 8.53 0.70 16.77
CA ARG A 162 7.52 -0.27 16.36
C ARG A 162 7.99 -1.72 16.49
N MET A 163 9.27 -1.99 16.29
CA MET A 163 9.87 -3.32 16.56
C MET A 163 9.78 -3.68 18.05
N ASP A 164 10.10 -2.75 18.95
CA ASP A 164 9.99 -2.95 20.39
C ASP A 164 8.52 -3.22 20.80
N GLU A 165 7.58 -2.47 20.24
CA GLU A 165 6.14 -2.68 20.41
C GLU A 165 5.71 -4.07 19.91
N CYS A 166 6.16 -4.46 18.71
CA CYS A 166 5.88 -5.78 18.12
C CYS A 166 6.47 -6.91 18.99
N ASN A 167 7.69 -6.76 19.47
CA ASN A 167 8.34 -7.75 20.35
C ASN A 167 7.59 -7.90 21.69
N THR A 168 7.15 -6.79 22.26
CA THR A 168 6.33 -6.80 23.49
C THR A 168 5.00 -7.57 23.26
N LEU A 169 4.40 -7.42 22.06
CA LEU A 169 3.12 -8.02 21.72
C LEU A 169 3.22 -9.51 21.35
N ALA A 170 4.24 -9.88 20.58
CA ALA A 170 4.30 -11.17 19.91
C ALA A 170 5.49 -12.04 20.33
N ALA A 171 6.39 -11.58 21.20
CA ALA A 171 7.61 -12.28 21.59
C ALA A 171 8.40 -12.78 20.36
N VAL A 172 8.97 -11.84 19.60
CA VAL A 172 9.69 -12.11 18.36
C VAL A 172 10.84 -13.10 18.59
N PRO A 173 10.96 -14.19 17.81
CA PRO A 173 12.05 -15.17 17.96
C PRO A 173 13.43 -14.51 17.83
N GLU A 174 14.40 -15.03 18.58
CA GLU A 174 15.74 -14.43 18.75
C GLU A 174 16.46 -14.18 17.42
N LYS A 175 16.44 -15.16 16.48
CA LYS A 175 17.06 -15.02 15.17
C LYS A 175 16.46 -13.83 14.38
N MET A 176 15.16 -13.74 14.34
CA MET A 176 14.45 -12.65 13.64
C MET A 176 14.69 -11.29 14.33
N TRP A 177 14.67 -11.27 15.66
CA TRP A 177 14.99 -10.08 16.43
C TRP A 177 16.43 -9.61 16.17
N GLY A 178 17.40 -10.53 16.18
CA GLY A 178 18.79 -10.24 15.88
C GLY A 178 19.00 -9.68 14.47
N LEU A 179 18.28 -10.23 13.48
CA LEU A 179 18.28 -9.70 12.12
C LEU A 179 17.78 -8.25 12.08
N TRP A 180 16.65 -7.97 12.74
CA TRP A 180 16.11 -6.62 12.81
C TRP A 180 17.04 -5.62 13.51
N GLN A 181 17.72 -6.04 14.60
CA GLN A 181 18.67 -5.18 15.29
C GLN A 181 19.90 -4.89 14.42
N LYS A 182 20.47 -5.90 13.76
CA LYS A 182 21.59 -5.70 12.81
C LYS A 182 21.20 -4.70 11.72
N TRP A 183 20.02 -4.85 11.12
CA TRP A 183 19.52 -3.93 10.11
C TRP A 183 19.35 -2.51 10.62
N ILE A 184 18.65 -2.37 11.75
CA ILE A 184 18.34 -1.04 12.28
C ILE A 184 19.59 -0.29 12.74
N ASP A 185 20.68 -0.99 13.10
CA ASP A 185 21.95 -0.41 13.57
C ASP A 185 22.94 -0.12 12.44
N ASP A 186 22.76 -0.68 11.26
CA ASP A 186 23.64 -0.49 10.11
C ASP A 186 23.23 0.73 9.28
N ASP A 187 24.03 1.80 9.32
CA ASP A 187 23.79 3.05 8.62
C ASP A 187 23.74 2.90 7.09
N SER A 188 24.41 1.88 6.54
CA SER A 188 24.50 1.66 5.08
C SER A 188 23.17 1.31 4.41
N PHE A 189 22.18 0.84 5.18
CA PHE A 189 20.84 0.58 4.66
C PHE A 189 20.04 1.85 4.40
N TRP A 190 20.26 2.91 5.18
CA TRP A 190 19.41 4.07 5.22
C TRP A 190 19.80 5.11 4.16
N PRO A 191 18.86 5.61 3.34
CA PRO A 191 19.17 6.59 2.31
C PRO A 191 19.52 7.95 2.91
N GLU A 192 20.36 8.72 2.19
CA GLU A 192 20.62 10.12 2.51
C GLU A 192 19.48 11.07 2.05
N HIS A 193 18.53 10.54 1.26
CA HIS A 193 17.42 11.30 0.70
C HIS A 193 16.07 10.66 1.05
N VAL A 194 15.03 11.46 1.00
CA VAL A 194 13.65 11.01 1.13
C VAL A 194 12.86 11.42 -0.10
N SER A 195 11.81 10.69 -0.42
CA SER A 195 10.95 10.93 -1.57
C SER A 195 9.48 10.81 -1.19
N LEU A 196 8.60 11.45 -1.95
CA LEU A 196 7.17 11.18 -1.83
C LEU A 196 6.89 9.76 -2.35
N ILE A 197 6.38 8.91 -1.49
CA ILE A 197 6.03 7.51 -1.81
C ILE A 197 4.51 7.32 -1.86
N ASN A 198 4.04 6.26 -2.54
CA ASN A 198 2.68 5.77 -2.40
C ASN A 198 2.51 5.02 -1.06
N GLY A 199 3.51 4.21 -0.67
CA GLY A 199 3.57 3.48 0.59
C GLY A 199 2.81 2.15 0.60
N ASP A 200 2.15 1.80 -0.53
CA ASP A 200 1.41 0.54 -0.68
C ASP A 200 1.37 0.02 -2.13
N ILE A 201 2.53 0.00 -2.78
CA ILE A 201 2.71 -0.57 -4.12
C ILE A 201 2.55 -2.09 -4.08
N TYR A 202 1.30 -2.52 -3.94
CA TYR A 202 0.88 -3.91 -3.83
C TYR A 202 0.11 -4.34 -5.07
N HIS A 203 0.29 -5.57 -5.54
CA HIS A 203 -0.28 -6.01 -6.81
C HIS A 203 -1.81 -5.82 -6.94
N PRO A 204 -2.62 -5.99 -5.88
CA PRO A 204 -4.05 -5.62 -5.91
C PRO A 204 -4.33 -4.13 -6.13
N HIS A 205 -3.36 -3.23 -5.83
CA HIS A 205 -3.47 -1.78 -6.01
C HIS A 205 -2.83 -1.29 -7.31
N ILE A 206 -2.21 -2.19 -8.09
CA ILE A 206 -1.62 -1.93 -9.39
C ILE A 206 -2.59 -2.36 -10.48
N PHE A 207 -3.14 -1.43 -11.23
CA PHE A 207 -4.07 -1.73 -12.33
C PHE A 207 -3.33 -1.72 -13.66
N VAL A 208 -3.59 -2.74 -14.48
CA VAL A 208 -2.93 -2.94 -15.78
C VAL A 208 -3.95 -3.00 -16.91
N ASP A 209 -3.51 -2.62 -18.11
CA ASP A 209 -4.27 -2.79 -19.36
C ASP A 209 -4.08 -4.20 -19.97
N ALA A 210 -4.58 -4.39 -21.17
CA ALA A 210 -4.49 -5.67 -21.91
C ALA A 210 -3.04 -6.07 -22.26
N ASP A 211 -2.12 -5.11 -22.32
CA ASP A 211 -0.69 -5.33 -22.58
C ASP A 211 0.13 -5.41 -21.27
N TYR A 212 -0.56 -5.51 -20.12
CA TYR A 212 0.00 -5.54 -18.78
C TYR A 212 0.81 -4.29 -18.40
N LYS A 213 0.58 -3.18 -19.07
CA LYS A 213 1.15 -1.88 -18.69
C LYS A 213 0.37 -1.32 -17.52
N VAL A 214 1.07 -0.75 -16.54
CA VAL A 214 0.43 -0.06 -15.41
C VAL A 214 -0.29 1.19 -15.91
N VAL A 215 -1.60 1.26 -15.67
CA VAL A 215 -2.48 2.36 -16.08
C VAL A 215 -3.09 3.11 -14.91
N ALA A 216 -3.20 2.47 -13.73
CA ALA A 216 -3.65 3.15 -12.52
C ALA A 216 -2.95 2.58 -11.27
N LEU A 217 -2.83 3.43 -10.23
CA LEU A 217 -2.41 3.06 -8.89
C LEU A 217 -3.48 3.48 -7.88
N ASP A 218 -3.89 2.54 -7.03
CA ASP A 218 -4.83 2.75 -5.93
C ASP A 218 -4.11 2.82 -4.58
N ASP A 219 -4.84 2.97 -3.53
CA ASP A 219 -4.47 3.06 -2.12
C ASP A 219 -3.26 3.98 -1.83
N TRP A 220 -3.57 5.25 -1.60
CA TRP A 220 -2.60 6.28 -1.23
C TRP A 220 -2.66 6.63 0.28
N SER A 221 -3.29 5.77 1.05
CA SER A 221 -3.53 6.00 2.49
C SER A 221 -2.24 6.06 3.32
N ASN A 222 -1.18 5.37 2.86
CA ASN A 222 0.14 5.36 3.50
C ASN A 222 1.14 6.34 2.88
N ALA A 223 0.68 7.20 1.94
CA ALA A 223 1.57 8.11 1.25
C ALA A 223 2.12 9.20 2.17
N GLU A 224 3.43 9.36 2.15
CA GLU A 224 4.19 10.37 2.90
C GLU A 224 5.53 10.62 2.19
N VAL A 225 6.26 11.63 2.59
CA VAL A 225 7.67 11.80 2.16
C VAL A 225 8.55 11.03 3.13
N THR A 226 9.20 9.96 2.67
CA THR A 226 10.06 9.11 3.50
C THR A 226 11.04 8.29 2.64
N ASP A 227 11.58 7.19 3.16
CA ASP A 227 12.48 6.25 2.50
C ASP A 227 11.80 5.62 1.26
N PRO A 228 12.31 5.89 0.04
CA PRO A 228 11.71 5.38 -1.19
C PRO A 228 11.78 3.84 -1.34
N ALA A 229 12.64 3.13 -0.61
CA ALA A 229 12.66 1.66 -0.64
C ALA A 229 11.34 1.04 -0.16
N ALA A 230 10.53 1.79 0.61
CA ALA A 230 9.23 1.32 1.09
C ALA A 230 8.26 0.97 -0.06
N ASP A 231 8.32 1.67 -1.21
CA ASP A 231 7.49 1.37 -2.39
C ASP A 231 7.91 0.09 -3.14
N PHE A 232 9.04 -0.50 -2.80
CA PHE A 232 9.53 -1.75 -3.41
C PHE A 232 9.27 -2.99 -2.54
N THR A 233 8.87 -2.79 -1.28
CA THR A 233 8.72 -3.85 -0.27
C THR A 233 7.72 -4.92 -0.68
N LEU A 234 6.51 -4.53 -1.08
CA LEU A 234 5.44 -5.47 -1.41
C LEU A 234 5.65 -6.10 -2.81
N TYR A 235 6.39 -5.43 -3.68
CA TYR A 235 6.83 -6.03 -4.94
C TYR A 235 7.82 -7.17 -4.68
N PHE A 236 8.81 -6.96 -3.81
CA PHE A 236 9.71 -8.03 -3.35
C PHE A 236 8.94 -9.21 -2.73
N ALA A 237 8.03 -8.93 -1.80
CA ALA A 237 7.25 -9.96 -1.11
C ALA A 237 6.45 -10.87 -2.06
N ALA A 238 6.03 -10.33 -3.20
CA ALA A 238 5.21 -11.05 -4.18
C ALA A 238 6.03 -11.69 -5.32
N ALA A 239 7.15 -11.07 -5.75
CA ALA A 239 7.89 -11.46 -6.95
C ALA A 239 9.33 -11.93 -6.68
N GLY A 240 9.83 -11.75 -5.44
CA GLY A 240 11.16 -12.20 -5.00
C GLY A 240 12.29 -11.26 -5.39
N ARG A 241 13.51 -11.65 -5.03
CA ARG A 241 14.73 -10.83 -5.09
C ARG A 241 15.12 -10.46 -6.52
N GLU A 242 15.14 -11.43 -7.44
CA GLU A 242 15.55 -11.19 -8.82
C GLU A 242 14.65 -10.17 -9.52
N ALA A 243 13.32 -10.29 -9.33
CA ALA A 243 12.34 -9.37 -9.87
C ALA A 243 12.46 -7.97 -9.24
N LEU A 244 12.75 -7.89 -7.94
CA LEU A 244 13.02 -6.62 -7.25
C LEU A 244 14.23 -5.90 -7.84
N GLU A 245 15.35 -6.61 -8.02
CA GLU A 245 16.58 -6.04 -8.58
C GLU A 245 16.39 -5.58 -10.03
N ASP A 246 15.59 -6.32 -10.82
CA ASP A 246 15.21 -5.88 -12.16
C ASP A 246 14.37 -4.60 -12.13
N LEU A 247 13.39 -4.52 -11.24
CA LEU A 247 12.57 -3.31 -11.06
C LEU A 247 13.42 -2.10 -10.64
N ILE A 248 14.36 -2.27 -9.69
CA ILE A 248 15.24 -1.19 -9.22
C ILE A 248 16.19 -0.73 -10.33
N ARG A 249 16.77 -1.64 -11.14
CA ARG A 249 17.57 -1.25 -12.31
C ARG A 249 16.78 -0.41 -13.31
N ARG A 250 15.51 -0.78 -13.58
CA ARG A 250 14.61 -0.01 -14.46
C ARG A 250 14.24 1.34 -13.87
N TYR A 251 14.04 1.38 -12.56
CA TYR A 251 13.77 2.60 -11.82
C TYR A 251 14.95 3.58 -11.91
N GLU A 252 16.17 3.10 -11.70
CA GLU A 252 17.40 3.89 -11.86
C GLU A 252 17.55 4.39 -13.31
N PHE A 253 17.35 3.50 -14.29
CA PHE A 253 17.38 3.88 -15.72
C PHE A 253 16.32 4.94 -16.08
N ALA A 254 15.18 4.92 -15.41
CA ALA A 254 14.12 5.93 -15.56
C ALA A 254 14.42 7.26 -14.83
N GLY A 255 15.55 7.38 -14.15
CA GLY A 255 15.99 8.57 -13.43
C GLY A 255 15.68 8.56 -11.94
N GLY A 256 15.29 7.43 -11.38
CA GLY A 256 15.12 7.25 -9.93
C GLY A 256 16.47 7.26 -9.20
N MET A 257 16.49 7.83 -8.00
CA MET A 257 17.69 7.82 -7.16
C MET A 257 17.80 6.51 -6.39
N THR A 258 18.96 5.86 -6.48
CA THR A 258 19.27 4.60 -5.81
C THR A 258 20.49 4.74 -4.90
N TRP A 259 20.69 3.76 -4.01
CA TRP A 259 21.92 3.58 -3.24
C TRP A 259 22.26 2.08 -3.18
N PRO A 260 23.51 1.71 -2.81
CA PRO A 260 23.99 0.32 -2.94
C PRO A 260 23.13 -0.73 -2.21
N ARG A 261 22.49 -0.35 -1.10
CA ARG A 261 21.69 -1.25 -0.28
C ARG A 261 20.16 -1.12 -0.46
N MET A 262 19.70 -0.42 -1.51
CA MET A 262 18.25 -0.18 -1.72
C MET A 262 17.43 -1.46 -1.85
N SER A 263 17.94 -2.48 -2.55
CA SER A 263 17.27 -3.79 -2.64
C SER A 263 17.21 -4.49 -1.29
N ASP A 264 18.32 -4.45 -0.53
CA ASP A 264 18.38 -5.03 0.80
C ASP A 264 17.45 -4.30 1.76
N GLN A 265 17.35 -2.98 1.65
CA GLN A 265 16.43 -2.17 2.45
C GLN A 265 14.97 -2.54 2.19
N ALA A 266 14.56 -2.68 0.93
CA ALA A 266 13.22 -3.12 0.56
C ALA A 266 12.90 -4.54 1.08
N GLU A 267 13.88 -5.44 1.00
CA GLU A 267 13.78 -6.78 1.57
C GLU A 267 13.65 -6.77 3.08
N MET A 268 14.46 -5.96 3.79
CA MET A 268 14.36 -5.83 5.25
C MET A 268 13.03 -5.25 5.71
N TYR A 269 12.46 -4.28 4.98
CA TYR A 269 11.09 -3.82 5.23
C TYR A 269 10.07 -4.95 5.07
N SER A 270 10.26 -5.88 4.12
CA SER A 270 9.41 -7.06 3.96
C SER A 270 9.54 -8.01 5.16
N TRP A 271 10.77 -8.33 5.60
CA TRP A 271 10.99 -9.14 6.79
C TRP A 271 10.45 -8.49 8.07
N ALA A 272 10.34 -7.17 8.11
CA ALA A 272 9.72 -6.40 9.19
C ALA A 272 8.22 -6.14 9.00
N SER A 273 7.55 -6.75 7.99
CA SER A 273 6.10 -6.58 7.77
C SER A 273 5.25 -6.84 9.02
N PRO A 274 5.54 -7.82 9.91
CA PRO A 274 4.77 -8.01 11.15
C PRO A 274 4.70 -6.75 12.02
N VAL A 275 5.70 -5.87 11.95
CA VAL A 275 5.77 -4.61 12.71
C VAL A 275 4.66 -3.64 12.31
N LYS A 276 4.35 -3.53 10.99
CA LYS A 276 3.22 -2.69 10.51
C LYS A 276 1.89 -3.21 11.06
N PHE A 277 1.69 -4.53 11.02
CA PHE A 277 0.47 -5.16 11.54
C PHE A 277 0.35 -5.07 13.05
N ALA A 278 1.46 -5.13 13.80
CA ALA A 278 1.47 -4.92 15.24
C ALA A 278 1.00 -3.50 15.60
N ALA A 279 1.52 -2.47 14.95
CA ALA A 279 1.09 -1.09 15.15
C ALA A 279 -0.41 -0.92 14.84
N TYR A 280 -0.92 -1.57 13.81
CA TYR A 280 -2.35 -1.59 13.48
C TYR A 280 -3.17 -2.29 14.57
N ALA A 281 -2.76 -3.49 15.00
CA ALA A 281 -3.44 -4.27 16.03
C ALA A 281 -3.52 -3.51 17.37
N MET A 282 -2.43 -2.84 17.76
CA MET A 282 -2.39 -2.01 18.97
C MET A 282 -3.34 -0.81 18.87
N ARG A 283 -3.39 -0.15 17.71
CA ARG A 283 -4.30 0.99 17.48
C ARG A 283 -5.77 0.59 17.54
N THR A 284 -6.11 -0.59 17.01
CA THR A 284 -7.49 -1.07 16.96
C THR A 284 -7.94 -1.75 18.23
N GLY A 285 -7.01 -2.33 19.00
CA GLY A 285 -7.31 -3.13 20.20
C GLY A 285 -8.08 -4.42 19.92
N ASP A 286 -8.16 -4.87 18.67
CA ASP A 286 -8.91 -6.06 18.26
C ASP A 286 -8.07 -7.32 18.52
N LEU A 287 -8.59 -8.24 19.33
CA LEU A 287 -7.91 -9.48 19.69
C LEU A 287 -7.59 -10.37 18.48
N SER A 288 -8.42 -10.34 17.44
CA SER A 288 -8.15 -11.10 16.21
C SER A 288 -6.91 -10.59 15.50
N HIS A 289 -6.73 -9.27 15.44
CA HIS A 289 -5.52 -8.64 14.89
C HIS A 289 -4.27 -8.98 15.71
N LEU A 290 -4.40 -8.99 17.05
CA LEU A 290 -3.29 -9.36 17.94
C LEU A 290 -2.85 -10.82 17.72
N MET A 291 -3.80 -11.73 17.55
CA MET A 291 -3.50 -13.14 17.26
C MET A 291 -2.86 -13.29 15.87
N ASN A 292 -3.34 -12.55 14.88
CA ASN A 292 -2.77 -12.56 13.53
C ASN A 292 -1.32 -12.10 13.52
N VAL A 293 -0.96 -11.07 14.31
CA VAL A 293 0.44 -10.63 14.46
C VAL A 293 1.33 -11.74 14.99
N LYS A 294 0.91 -12.46 16.03
CA LYS A 294 1.67 -13.60 16.57
C LYS A 294 1.89 -14.68 15.52
N ASN A 295 0.84 -15.07 14.81
CA ASN A 295 0.93 -16.07 13.75
C ASN A 295 1.87 -15.61 12.62
N MET A 296 1.81 -14.32 12.28
CA MET A 296 2.64 -13.71 11.27
C MET A 296 4.13 -13.72 11.66
N VAL A 297 4.43 -13.31 12.90
CA VAL A 297 5.80 -13.35 13.45
C VAL A 297 6.37 -14.76 13.40
N HIS A 298 5.63 -15.78 13.84
CA HIS A 298 6.09 -17.16 13.79
C HIS A 298 6.30 -17.66 12.35
N ARG A 299 5.37 -17.34 11.44
CA ARG A 299 5.51 -17.72 10.02
C ARG A 299 6.77 -17.10 9.40
N TYR A 300 6.99 -15.81 9.60
CA TYR A 300 8.17 -15.12 9.07
C TYR A 300 9.48 -15.63 9.69
N ALA A 301 9.47 -15.98 10.98
CA ALA A 301 10.61 -16.59 11.63
C ALA A 301 10.95 -17.96 11.03
N SER A 302 9.95 -18.83 10.79
CA SER A 302 10.16 -20.10 10.09
C SER A 302 10.69 -19.89 8.67
N MET A 303 10.13 -18.96 7.90
CA MET A 303 10.62 -18.65 6.56
C MET A 303 12.10 -18.17 6.59
N LEU A 304 12.48 -17.40 7.61
CA LEU A 304 13.85 -16.95 7.80
C LEU A 304 14.82 -18.10 8.12
N GLU A 305 14.37 -19.09 8.91
CA GLU A 305 15.14 -20.30 9.18
C GLU A 305 15.38 -21.12 7.92
N ASP A 306 14.34 -21.30 7.10
CA ASP A 306 14.39 -22.06 5.85
C ASP A 306 15.19 -21.36 4.74
N SER A 307 15.27 -20.04 4.75
CA SER A 307 15.96 -19.25 3.73
C SER A 307 17.49 -19.31 3.82
N GLY A 308 18.05 -19.81 4.94
CA GLY A 308 19.48 -19.80 5.20
C GLY A 308 20.09 -18.40 5.40
N TYR A 309 19.24 -17.40 5.67
CA TYR A 309 19.66 -16.04 6.00
C TYR A 309 20.42 -16.06 7.35
N GLU A 310 21.70 -15.65 7.36
CA GLU A 310 22.57 -15.58 8.56
C GLU A 310 22.65 -14.15 9.13
#